data_677c4dfc2b1246581136a617f52d7fc3
#
_entry.id   677c4dfc2b1246581136a617f52d7fc3
#
_cell.length_a   1.000
_cell.length_b   1.000
_cell.length_c   1.000
_cell.angle_alpha   90.00
_cell.angle_beta   90.00
_cell.angle_gamma   90.00
#
_symmetry.space_group_name_H-M   'P 1'
#
loop_
_entity.id
_entity.type
_entity.pdbx_description
1 polymer ?
#
loop_
_entity_poly.entity_id
_entity_poly.type
_entity_poly.pdbx_seq_one_letter_code
_entity_poly.pdbx_strand_id
1 'polypeptide(L)'
;GLMADVTPPVGLASYAAAAISGGDPLKTGLQAFWYSLRTGILPIVFLFNHELLLIGIEDIWHGLVVILTSLAGILVFTSATQGWFVNRLRWYEIVIFLIISISLLSPEFVLNKFYPKYNYQDINQINVSTLDYDKEVRFKVTRPSPYGERYKLFVISKNTFNENYNLEDYGISLIKQEDRIVVDTLKWNGEAKKSGFEMGDYISELKIENSNRPSKGIIYPIAILLFLIFGYFNYRRKNN
;
A
#
# COMPACT_ATOMS: atom_id res chain seq x y z
N GLY A 1 -17.61 14.45 -2.55
CA GLY A 1 -18.65 15.48 -2.33
C GLY A 1 -18.30 16.43 -1.20
N LEU A 2 -18.13 15.95 0.03
CA LEU A 2 -17.92 16.78 1.24
C LEU A 2 -16.73 17.74 1.17
N MET A 3 -15.65 17.38 0.49
CA MET A 3 -14.51 18.28 0.35
C MET A 3 -14.77 19.45 -0.58
N ALA A 4 -15.65 19.33 -1.55
CA ALA A 4 -15.97 20.41 -2.48
C ALA A 4 -16.64 21.60 -1.78
N ASP A 5 -17.44 21.34 -0.73
CA ASP A 5 -18.15 22.37 0.02
C ASP A 5 -17.25 23.27 0.87
N VAL A 6 -16.05 22.79 1.20
CA VAL A 6 -15.07 23.52 2.02
C VAL A 6 -13.83 23.95 1.21
N THR A 7 -13.69 23.49 -0.04
CA THR A 7 -12.51 23.77 -0.87
C THR A 7 -12.71 25.01 -1.74
N PRO A 8 -11.86 26.03 -1.66
CA PRO A 8 -11.89 27.15 -2.60
C PRO A 8 -11.61 26.67 -4.05
N PRO A 9 -12.25 27.27 -5.09
CA PRO A 9 -13.13 28.45 -5.03
C PRO A 9 -14.61 28.14 -4.78
N VAL A 10 -15.04 26.88 -4.76
CA VAL A 10 -16.46 26.50 -4.62
C VAL A 10 -16.97 26.78 -3.21
N GLY A 11 -16.36 26.17 -2.19
CA GLY A 11 -16.45 26.43 -0.74
C GLY A 11 -17.76 27.00 -0.17
N LEU A 12 -18.94 26.50 -0.56
CA LEU A 12 -20.24 27.06 -0.16
C LEU A 12 -20.37 27.18 1.37
N ALA A 13 -19.96 26.17 2.11
CA ALA A 13 -19.98 26.19 3.57
C ALA A 13 -19.04 27.25 4.14
N SER A 14 -17.90 27.48 3.51
CA SER A 14 -16.93 28.49 3.92
C SER A 14 -17.44 29.93 3.67
N TYR A 15 -18.14 30.13 2.56
CA TYR A 15 -18.81 31.43 2.29
C TYR A 15 -19.92 31.72 3.29
N ALA A 16 -20.75 30.71 3.59
CA ALA A 16 -21.79 30.84 4.60
C ALA A 16 -21.21 31.17 6.00
N ALA A 17 -20.16 30.44 6.41
CA ALA A 17 -19.48 30.69 7.66
C ALA A 17 -18.84 32.11 7.73
N ALA A 18 -18.24 32.56 6.62
CA ALA A 18 -17.67 33.90 6.52
C ALA A 18 -18.77 35.00 6.61
N ALA A 19 -19.94 34.78 5.99
CA ALA A 19 -21.05 35.68 6.08
C ALA A 19 -21.60 35.84 7.50
N ILE A 20 -21.62 34.73 8.29
CA ILE A 20 -22.04 34.75 9.70
C ILE A 20 -20.99 35.41 10.60
N SER A 21 -19.72 35.12 10.38
CA SER A 21 -18.62 35.62 11.23
C SER A 21 -18.14 37.03 10.86
N GLY A 22 -18.55 37.56 9.71
CA GLY A 22 -18.03 38.80 9.15
C GLY A 22 -16.57 38.70 8.66
N GLY A 23 -16.06 37.48 8.48
CA GLY A 23 -14.70 37.20 8.04
C GLY A 23 -14.52 37.23 6.52
N ASP A 24 -13.25 37.17 6.08
CA ASP A 24 -12.89 37.04 4.68
C ASP A 24 -13.23 35.63 4.18
N PRO A 25 -14.06 35.46 3.13
CA PRO A 25 -14.47 34.14 2.62
C PRO A 25 -13.33 33.26 2.14
N LEU A 26 -12.31 33.84 1.47
CA LEU A 26 -11.18 33.09 0.96
C LEU A 26 -10.28 32.58 2.10
N LYS A 27 -10.01 33.40 3.09
CA LYS A 27 -9.23 32.99 4.27
C LYS A 27 -9.97 31.93 5.08
N THR A 28 -11.29 32.08 5.24
CA THR A 28 -12.14 31.09 5.89
C THR A 28 -12.12 29.78 5.12
N GLY A 29 -12.20 29.83 3.78
CA GLY A 29 -12.11 28.65 2.91
C GLY A 29 -10.76 27.94 2.97
N LEU A 30 -9.66 28.68 2.95
CA LEU A 30 -8.33 28.10 3.11
C LEU A 30 -8.17 27.41 4.47
N GLN A 31 -8.66 28.03 5.53
CA GLN A 31 -8.61 27.44 6.88
C GLN A 31 -9.47 26.18 6.97
N ALA A 32 -10.68 26.21 6.40
CA ALA A 32 -11.57 25.04 6.34
C ALA A 32 -10.94 23.90 5.53
N PHE A 33 -10.29 24.20 4.40
CA PHE A 33 -9.55 23.22 3.61
C PHE A 33 -8.44 22.52 4.43
N TRP A 34 -7.63 23.29 5.16
CA TRP A 34 -6.59 22.71 6.03
C TRP A 34 -7.18 21.80 7.11
N TYR A 35 -8.32 22.14 7.68
CA TYR A 35 -9.01 21.29 8.66
C TYR A 35 -9.59 20.02 8.01
N SER A 36 -10.13 20.12 6.80
CA SER A 36 -10.74 18.99 6.07
C SER A 36 -9.74 18.04 5.43
N LEU A 37 -8.47 18.46 5.28
CA LEU A 37 -7.41 17.65 4.65
C LEU A 37 -7.26 16.26 5.30
N ARG A 38 -7.45 16.17 6.61
CA ARG A 38 -7.40 14.91 7.37
C ARG A 38 -8.47 13.93 6.92
N THR A 39 -9.68 14.41 6.74
CA THR A 39 -10.81 13.60 6.25
C THR A 39 -10.57 13.14 4.81
N GLY A 40 -9.95 14.00 3.99
CA GLY A 40 -9.65 13.69 2.60
C GLY A 40 -8.51 12.67 2.42
N ILE A 41 -7.57 12.57 3.36
CA ILE A 41 -6.45 11.63 3.24
C ILE A 41 -6.83 10.22 3.69
N LEU A 42 -7.82 10.05 4.58
CA LEU A 42 -8.23 8.75 5.09
C LEU A 42 -8.64 7.74 4.00
N PRO A 43 -9.48 8.09 3.01
CA PRO A 43 -9.81 7.18 1.92
C PRO A 43 -8.59 6.73 1.12
N ILE A 44 -7.59 7.60 0.96
CA ILE A 44 -6.33 7.26 0.28
C ILE A 44 -5.56 6.26 1.11
N VAL A 45 -5.48 6.44 2.43
CA VAL A 45 -4.80 5.50 3.33
C VAL A 45 -5.48 4.13 3.30
N PHE A 46 -6.80 4.05 3.22
CA PHE A 46 -7.56 2.79 3.11
C PHE A 46 -7.22 2.01 1.83
N LEU A 47 -6.92 2.70 0.71
CA LEU A 47 -6.49 2.04 -0.52
C LEU A 47 -5.14 1.33 -0.36
N PHE A 48 -4.26 1.86 0.47
CA PHE A 48 -2.92 1.29 0.71
C PHE A 48 -2.86 0.35 1.89
N ASN A 49 -3.84 0.40 2.80
CA ASN A 49 -3.90 -0.45 3.97
C ASN A 49 -5.33 -0.92 4.26
N HIS A 50 -5.67 -2.10 3.73
CA HIS A 50 -6.99 -2.70 3.87
C HIS A 50 -7.29 -3.15 5.33
N GLU A 51 -6.26 -3.35 6.16
CA GLU A 51 -6.43 -3.72 7.56
C GLU A 51 -7.11 -2.64 8.39
N LEU A 52 -7.01 -1.36 7.96
CA LEU A 52 -7.77 -0.26 8.57
C LEU A 52 -9.28 -0.42 8.40
N LEU A 53 -9.70 -1.21 7.40
CA LEU A 53 -11.10 -1.61 7.19
C LEU A 53 -11.43 -2.94 7.88
N LEU A 54 -10.55 -3.45 8.74
CA LEU A 54 -10.64 -4.74 9.41
C LEU A 54 -10.72 -5.93 8.44
N ILE A 55 -10.21 -5.76 7.22
CA ILE A 55 -10.14 -6.81 6.20
C ILE A 55 -8.81 -7.55 6.34
N GLY A 56 -8.85 -8.89 6.40
CA GLY A 56 -7.67 -9.75 6.54
C GLY A 56 -7.10 -9.82 7.96
N ILE A 57 -7.92 -9.54 8.97
CA ILE A 57 -7.55 -9.70 10.37
C ILE A 57 -7.71 -11.17 10.76
N GLU A 58 -6.62 -11.77 11.22
CA GLU A 58 -6.56 -13.17 11.59
C GLU A 58 -7.04 -13.41 13.02
N ASP A 59 -6.70 -12.48 13.94
CA ASP A 59 -6.93 -12.58 15.37
C ASP A 59 -7.47 -11.28 15.98
N ILE A 60 -8.19 -11.39 17.12
CA ILE A 60 -8.67 -10.24 17.89
C ILE A 60 -7.52 -9.36 18.36
N TRP A 61 -6.37 -9.94 18.74
CA TRP A 61 -5.18 -9.19 19.14
C TRP A 61 -4.58 -8.39 17.98
N HIS A 62 -4.54 -8.99 16.79
CA HIS A 62 -4.13 -8.28 15.58
C HIS A 62 -5.06 -7.10 15.30
N GLY A 63 -6.39 -7.31 15.37
CA GLY A 63 -7.36 -6.24 15.19
C GLY A 63 -7.20 -5.09 16.20
N LEU A 64 -6.96 -5.42 17.45
CA LEU A 64 -6.75 -4.42 18.50
C LEU A 64 -5.49 -3.59 18.26
N VAL A 65 -4.39 -4.21 17.87
CA VAL A 65 -3.15 -3.50 17.49
C VAL A 65 -3.40 -2.57 16.31
N VAL A 66 -4.11 -3.03 15.27
CA VAL A 66 -4.44 -2.21 14.09
C VAL A 66 -5.29 -0.99 14.50
N ILE A 67 -6.29 -1.17 15.34
CA ILE A 67 -7.13 -0.06 15.83
C ILE A 67 -6.30 0.95 16.63
N LEU A 68 -5.50 0.49 17.59
CA LEU A 68 -4.70 1.38 18.43
C LEU A 68 -3.64 2.13 17.64
N THR A 69 -2.92 1.47 16.74
CA THR A 69 -1.91 2.10 15.88
C THR A 69 -2.54 3.08 14.89
N SER A 70 -3.75 2.79 14.40
CA SER A 70 -4.50 3.68 13.52
C SER A 70 -4.95 4.94 14.24
N LEU A 71 -5.51 4.82 15.44
CA LEU A 71 -5.88 5.96 16.28
C LEU A 71 -4.66 6.83 16.60
N ALA A 72 -3.55 6.22 17.01
CA ALA A 72 -2.30 6.93 17.24
C ALA A 72 -1.79 7.63 15.97
N GLY A 73 -1.83 6.94 14.82
CA GLY A 73 -1.44 7.49 13.53
C GLY A 73 -2.25 8.72 13.12
N ILE A 74 -3.58 8.68 13.31
CA ILE A 74 -4.47 9.83 13.03
C ILE A 74 -4.19 10.99 13.98
N LEU A 75 -3.96 10.73 15.26
CA LEU A 75 -3.62 11.78 16.24
C LEU A 75 -2.29 12.47 15.89
N VAL A 76 -1.28 11.69 15.54
CA VAL A 76 0.04 12.21 15.11
C VAL A 76 -0.10 13.00 13.81
N PHE A 77 -0.89 12.51 12.83
CA PHE A 77 -1.18 13.21 11.58
C PHE A 77 -1.86 14.57 11.83
N THR A 78 -2.84 14.55 12.72
CA THR A 78 -3.54 15.75 13.14
C THR A 78 -2.59 16.78 13.75
N SER A 79 -1.70 16.34 14.63
CA SER A 79 -0.70 17.22 15.27
C SER A 79 0.25 17.82 14.24
N ALA A 80 0.71 17.02 13.26
CA ALA A 80 1.56 17.48 12.19
C ALA A 80 0.89 18.53 11.30
N THR A 81 -0.34 18.26 10.85
CA THR A 81 -1.07 19.18 9.96
C THR A 81 -1.52 20.46 10.64
N GLN A 82 -1.74 20.43 11.96
CA GLN A 82 -2.03 21.62 12.77
C GLN A 82 -0.76 22.41 13.14
N GLY A 83 0.41 21.78 13.02
CA GLY A 83 1.67 22.36 13.50
C GLY A 83 1.73 22.50 15.02
N TRP A 84 0.94 21.68 15.74
CA TRP A 84 0.80 21.71 17.18
C TRP A 84 0.68 20.31 17.77
N PHE A 85 1.45 20.03 18.82
CA PHE A 85 1.30 18.85 19.68
C PHE A 85 1.09 19.27 21.13
N VAL A 86 2.11 19.35 21.94
CA VAL A 86 2.09 20.02 23.27
C VAL A 86 2.48 21.48 23.12
N ASN A 87 3.40 21.77 22.20
CA ASN A 87 3.83 23.09 21.78
C ASN A 87 3.76 23.21 20.26
N ARG A 88 3.95 24.44 19.76
CA ARG A 88 4.07 24.68 18.31
C ARG A 88 5.23 23.87 17.75
N LEU A 89 4.92 23.04 16.75
CA LEU A 89 5.91 22.21 16.06
C LEU A 89 6.80 23.07 15.18
N ARG A 90 8.09 22.76 15.16
CA ARG A 90 9.02 23.31 14.19
C ARG A 90 8.86 22.59 12.86
N TRP A 91 9.28 23.20 11.77
CA TRP A 91 9.09 22.63 10.42
C TRP A 91 9.64 21.19 10.28
N TYR A 92 10.79 20.88 10.87
CA TYR A 92 11.37 19.53 10.85
C TYR A 92 10.59 18.54 11.74
N GLU A 93 10.02 18.99 12.85
CA GLU A 93 9.16 18.17 13.70
C GLU A 93 7.87 17.79 12.96
N ILE A 94 7.31 18.71 12.15
CA ILE A 94 6.15 18.44 11.30
C ILE A 94 6.47 17.32 10.32
N VAL A 95 7.60 17.38 9.64
CA VAL A 95 8.03 16.34 8.70
C VAL A 95 8.21 14.99 9.39
N ILE A 96 8.84 14.97 10.56
CA ILE A 96 9.04 13.75 11.35
C ILE A 96 7.69 13.17 11.80
N PHE A 97 6.77 13.99 12.29
CA PHE A 97 5.43 13.55 12.68
C PHE A 97 4.64 13.01 11.50
N LEU A 98 4.76 13.60 10.32
CA LEU A 98 4.16 13.04 9.09
C LEU A 98 4.72 11.66 8.75
N ILE A 99 6.04 11.47 8.84
CA ILE A 99 6.68 10.17 8.61
C ILE A 99 6.20 9.14 9.63
N ILE A 100 6.15 9.50 10.91
CA ILE A 100 5.63 8.62 11.98
C ILE A 100 4.18 8.25 11.71
N SER A 101 3.35 9.22 11.35
CA SER A 101 1.93 8.99 11.05
C SER A 101 1.77 8.01 9.87
N ILE A 102 2.49 8.23 8.76
CA ILE A 102 2.47 7.32 7.60
C ILE A 102 2.94 5.93 8.00
N SER A 103 3.96 5.83 8.85
CA SER A 103 4.49 4.54 9.33
C SER A 103 3.46 3.78 10.19
N LEU A 104 2.64 4.50 10.97
CA LEU A 104 1.58 3.89 11.79
C LEU A 104 0.34 3.52 10.97
N LEU A 105 -0.06 4.39 10.03
CA LEU A 105 -1.26 4.19 9.22
C LEU A 105 -1.03 3.21 8.07
N SER A 106 0.16 3.17 7.50
CA SER A 106 0.50 2.33 6.35
C SER A 106 1.91 1.76 6.47
N PRO A 107 2.15 0.81 7.40
CA PRO A 107 3.48 0.24 7.63
C PRO A 107 4.03 -0.47 6.39
N GLU A 108 3.16 -1.06 5.57
CA GLU A 108 3.58 -1.71 4.32
C GLU A 108 4.18 -0.73 3.31
N PHE A 109 3.68 0.50 3.25
CA PHE A 109 4.22 1.52 2.36
C PHE A 109 5.68 1.85 2.70
N VAL A 110 5.97 2.01 3.99
CA VAL A 110 7.33 2.27 4.47
C VAL A 110 8.22 1.05 4.27
N LEU A 111 7.71 -0.13 4.63
CA LEU A 111 8.47 -1.37 4.51
C LEU A 111 8.82 -1.69 3.05
N ASN A 112 7.90 -1.48 2.10
CA ASN A 112 8.13 -1.72 0.67
C ASN A 112 9.25 -0.88 0.08
N LYS A 113 9.57 0.26 0.67
CA LYS A 113 10.68 1.10 0.20
C LYS A 113 12.05 0.51 0.54
N PHE A 114 12.16 -0.20 1.67
CA PHE A 114 13.41 -0.82 2.13
C PHE A 114 13.46 -2.31 1.78
N TYR A 115 12.33 -2.98 1.87
CA TYR A 115 12.15 -4.42 1.63
C TYR A 115 10.94 -4.61 0.71
N PRO A 116 11.13 -4.56 -0.63
CA PRO A 116 10.03 -4.76 -1.56
C PRO A 116 9.37 -6.14 -1.33
N LYS A 117 8.05 -6.18 -1.42
CA LYS A 117 7.27 -7.41 -1.22
C LYS A 117 7.61 -8.47 -2.26
N TYR A 118 7.93 -8.04 -3.47
CA TYR A 118 8.25 -8.93 -4.59
C TYR A 118 9.59 -8.53 -5.18
N ASN A 119 10.42 -9.54 -5.44
CA ASN A 119 11.63 -9.39 -6.21
C ASN A 119 11.29 -9.62 -7.69
N TYR A 120 11.77 -8.74 -8.56
CA TYR A 120 11.72 -8.95 -10.00
C TYR A 120 12.81 -9.95 -10.36
N GLN A 121 12.44 -11.01 -11.06
CA GLN A 121 13.41 -11.91 -11.67
C GLN A 121 13.42 -11.70 -13.17
N ASP A 122 14.63 -11.67 -13.73
CA ASP A 122 14.81 -11.63 -15.17
C ASP A 122 14.38 -12.99 -15.75
N ILE A 123 13.38 -12.95 -16.60
CA ILE A 123 12.76 -14.14 -17.20
C ILE A 123 13.81 -14.95 -17.96
N ASN A 124 14.83 -14.31 -18.50
CA ASN A 124 15.88 -14.97 -19.29
C ASN A 124 16.83 -15.83 -18.48
N GLN A 125 16.91 -15.61 -17.16
CA GLN A 125 17.81 -16.32 -16.25
C GLN A 125 17.11 -17.43 -15.46
N ILE A 126 15.81 -17.60 -15.63
CA ILE A 126 15.03 -18.56 -14.86
C ILE A 126 15.01 -19.91 -15.58
N ASN A 127 15.49 -20.93 -14.88
CA ASN A 127 15.12 -22.30 -15.21
C ASN A 127 13.68 -22.52 -14.73
N VAL A 128 12.74 -22.37 -15.65
CA VAL A 128 11.29 -22.37 -15.37
C VAL A 128 10.81 -23.64 -14.68
N SER A 129 11.57 -24.74 -14.84
CA SER A 129 11.32 -26.04 -14.20
C SER A 129 11.74 -26.12 -12.74
N THR A 130 12.47 -25.12 -12.21
CA THR A 130 13.03 -25.14 -10.84
C THR A 130 12.56 -23.96 -9.98
N LEU A 131 11.45 -23.32 -10.33
CA LEU A 131 10.87 -22.27 -9.49
C LEU A 131 10.41 -22.88 -8.16
N ASP A 132 11.03 -22.43 -7.08
CA ASP A 132 10.71 -22.83 -5.71
C ASP A 132 9.37 -22.17 -5.30
N TYR A 133 8.28 -22.96 -5.33
CA TYR A 133 6.90 -22.49 -5.15
C TYR A 133 6.46 -22.31 -3.70
N ASP A 134 7.39 -22.27 -2.77
CA ASP A 134 7.09 -21.98 -1.37
C ASP A 134 6.49 -20.57 -1.14
N LYS A 135 6.35 -19.79 -2.21
CA LYS A 135 6.00 -18.37 -2.18
C LYS A 135 4.97 -18.01 -3.22
N GLU A 136 4.29 -16.90 -3.00
CA GLU A 136 3.40 -16.32 -3.98
C GLU A 136 4.20 -15.86 -5.21
N VAL A 137 3.81 -16.40 -6.37
CA VAL A 137 4.42 -16.07 -7.66
C VAL A 137 3.41 -15.31 -8.51
N ARG A 138 3.83 -14.16 -9.03
CA ARG A 138 3.01 -13.30 -9.89
C ARG A 138 3.59 -13.25 -11.28
N PHE A 139 2.78 -13.65 -12.24
CA PHE A 139 3.10 -13.60 -13.67
C PHE A 139 2.36 -12.43 -14.28
N LYS A 140 3.06 -11.49 -14.89
CA LYS A 140 2.45 -10.55 -15.82
C LYS A 140 2.56 -11.15 -17.21
N VAL A 141 1.42 -11.46 -17.77
CA VAL A 141 1.31 -12.14 -19.05
C VAL A 141 0.79 -11.15 -20.08
N THR A 142 1.44 -11.12 -21.21
CA THR A 142 1.01 -10.32 -22.35
C THR A 142 0.42 -11.25 -23.41
N ARG A 143 -0.77 -10.91 -23.85
CA ARG A 143 -1.50 -11.63 -24.89
C ARG A 143 -1.57 -10.77 -26.15
N PRO A 144 -1.04 -11.24 -27.28
CA PRO A 144 -1.22 -10.56 -28.54
C PRO A 144 -2.70 -10.56 -28.95
N SER A 145 -3.20 -9.43 -29.39
CA SER A 145 -4.57 -9.27 -29.87
C SER A 145 -4.56 -8.44 -31.15
N PRO A 146 -5.54 -8.61 -32.06
CA PRO A 146 -5.68 -7.78 -33.28
C PRO A 146 -5.77 -6.27 -32.98
N TYR A 147 -6.16 -5.90 -31.76
CA TYR A 147 -6.30 -4.50 -31.29
C TYR A 147 -5.15 -4.02 -30.43
N GLY A 148 -4.01 -4.75 -30.40
CA GLY A 148 -2.85 -4.44 -29.59
C GLY A 148 -2.63 -5.48 -28.48
N GLU A 149 -1.61 -5.25 -27.66
CA GLU A 149 -1.25 -6.15 -26.56
C GLU A 149 -2.18 -5.96 -25.36
N ARG A 150 -2.65 -7.07 -24.79
CA ARG A 150 -3.44 -7.08 -23.54
C ARG A 150 -2.59 -7.66 -22.42
N TYR A 151 -2.63 -7.02 -21.27
CA TYR A 151 -1.91 -7.46 -20.07
C TYR A 151 -2.86 -8.14 -19.11
N LYS A 152 -2.48 -9.30 -18.60
CA LYS A 152 -3.16 -10.01 -17.51
C LYS A 152 -2.16 -10.31 -16.40
N LEU A 153 -2.61 -10.19 -15.15
CA LEU A 153 -1.83 -10.57 -13.98
C LEU A 153 -2.38 -11.89 -13.45
N PHE A 154 -1.54 -12.91 -13.39
CA PHE A 154 -1.85 -14.19 -12.78
C PHE A 154 -1.09 -14.32 -11.48
N VAL A 155 -1.79 -14.73 -10.43
CA VAL A 155 -1.24 -14.92 -9.09
C VAL A 155 -1.37 -16.40 -8.75
N ILE A 156 -0.26 -17.05 -8.51
CA ILE A 156 -0.21 -18.42 -8.02
C ILE A 156 0.15 -18.34 -6.54
N SER A 157 -0.80 -18.70 -5.69
CA SER A 157 -0.63 -18.64 -4.23
C SER A 157 -0.07 -19.95 -3.70
N LYS A 158 0.74 -19.89 -2.65
CA LYS A 158 1.30 -21.03 -1.92
C LYS A 158 0.24 -22.08 -1.51
N ASN A 159 -0.95 -21.65 -1.15
CA ASN A 159 -2.04 -22.54 -0.70
C ASN A 159 -2.63 -23.40 -1.82
N THR A 160 -2.23 -23.18 -3.07
CA THR A 160 -2.73 -23.95 -4.24
C THR A 160 -1.90 -25.21 -4.44
N PHE A 161 -0.72 -25.34 -3.79
CA PHE A 161 0.26 -26.37 -4.12
C PHE A 161 0.81 -27.07 -2.88
N ASN A 162 1.06 -28.39 -2.98
CA ASN A 162 1.84 -29.19 -2.04
C ASN A 162 3.34 -29.01 -2.31
N GLU A 163 4.18 -29.32 -1.34
CA GLU A 163 5.63 -29.03 -1.28
C GLU A 163 6.50 -29.44 -2.49
N ASN A 164 5.97 -30.17 -3.47
CA ASN A 164 6.70 -30.67 -4.65
C ASN A 164 6.02 -30.33 -5.98
N TYR A 165 5.28 -29.23 -6.07
CA TYR A 165 4.46 -28.92 -7.23
C TYR A 165 5.26 -28.10 -8.27
N ASN A 166 5.42 -28.65 -9.46
CA ASN A 166 6.04 -27.98 -10.60
C ASN A 166 5.00 -27.28 -11.49
N LEU A 167 5.44 -26.35 -12.37
CA LEU A 167 4.57 -25.70 -13.35
C LEU A 167 3.85 -26.72 -14.27
N GLU A 168 4.47 -27.86 -14.53
CA GLU A 168 3.87 -28.96 -15.28
C GLU A 168 2.65 -29.57 -14.56
N ASP A 169 2.70 -29.61 -13.24
CA ASP A 169 1.56 -30.05 -12.40
C ASP A 169 0.43 -29.03 -12.41
N TYR A 170 0.76 -27.73 -12.51
CA TYR A 170 -0.24 -26.68 -12.74
C TYR A 170 -0.87 -26.78 -14.13
N GLY A 171 -0.27 -27.60 -14.99
CA GLY A 171 -0.75 -27.87 -16.33
C GLY A 171 -0.32 -26.84 -17.37
N ILE A 172 0.82 -26.17 -17.14
CA ILE A 172 1.42 -25.22 -18.05
C ILE A 172 2.83 -25.68 -18.46
N SER A 173 3.11 -25.71 -19.74
CA SER A 173 4.45 -25.88 -20.28
C SER A 173 4.91 -24.58 -20.91
N LEU A 174 6.11 -24.15 -20.54
CA LEU A 174 6.70 -22.92 -21.00
C LEU A 174 7.93 -23.23 -21.86
N ILE A 175 8.04 -22.57 -22.99
CA ILE A 175 9.22 -22.67 -23.86
C ILE A 175 9.85 -21.28 -24.04
N LYS A 176 11.15 -21.26 -24.20
CA LYS A 176 11.87 -20.03 -24.55
C LYS A 176 11.93 -19.92 -26.07
N GLN A 177 11.26 -18.91 -26.63
CA GLN A 177 11.33 -18.54 -28.03
C GLN A 177 12.04 -17.19 -28.16
N GLU A 178 13.20 -17.19 -28.81
CA GLU A 178 14.06 -16.02 -28.93
C GLU A 178 14.37 -15.42 -27.54
N ASP A 179 13.79 -14.27 -27.22
CA ASP A 179 13.99 -13.53 -25.97
C ASP A 179 12.73 -13.49 -25.08
N ARG A 180 11.75 -14.39 -25.37
CA ARG A 180 10.45 -14.43 -24.68
C ARG A 180 10.17 -15.83 -24.17
N ILE A 181 9.54 -15.93 -23.00
CA ILE A 181 8.97 -17.18 -22.49
C ILE A 181 7.50 -17.23 -22.87
N VAL A 182 7.14 -18.23 -23.65
CA VAL A 182 5.81 -18.40 -24.23
C VAL A 182 5.14 -19.63 -23.62
N VAL A 183 3.83 -19.55 -23.42
CA VAL A 183 3.00 -20.70 -23.04
C VAL A 183 2.82 -21.59 -24.26
N ASP A 184 3.50 -22.74 -24.25
CA ASP A 184 3.48 -23.71 -25.34
C ASP A 184 2.25 -24.62 -25.28
N THR A 185 2.10 -25.33 -24.16
CA THR A 185 1.00 -26.25 -23.94
C THR A 185 0.26 -26.00 -22.62
N LEU A 186 -1.05 -26.29 -22.65
CA LEU A 186 -1.92 -26.22 -21.48
C LEU A 186 -2.69 -27.54 -21.35
N LYS A 187 -2.63 -28.18 -20.17
CA LYS A 187 -3.48 -29.33 -19.87
C LYS A 187 -4.97 -28.91 -19.91
N TRP A 188 -5.83 -29.65 -20.59
CA TRP A 188 -7.23 -29.31 -20.79
C TRP A 188 -7.99 -29.03 -19.49
N ASN A 189 -7.75 -29.82 -18.45
CA ASN A 189 -8.34 -29.64 -17.10
C ASN A 189 -7.36 -29.07 -16.07
N GLY A 190 -6.21 -28.51 -16.50
CA GLY A 190 -5.21 -27.93 -15.63
C GLY A 190 -5.68 -26.65 -14.95
N GLU A 191 -5.15 -26.37 -13.77
CA GLU A 191 -5.43 -25.14 -13.01
C GLU A 191 -5.02 -23.88 -13.79
N ALA A 192 -3.95 -23.94 -14.59
CA ALA A 192 -3.52 -22.85 -15.44
C ALA A 192 -4.61 -22.44 -16.45
N LYS A 193 -5.27 -23.39 -17.08
CA LYS A 193 -6.35 -23.11 -18.03
C LYS A 193 -7.58 -22.55 -17.34
N LYS A 194 -7.93 -23.06 -16.17
CA LYS A 194 -9.03 -22.54 -15.34
C LYS A 194 -8.75 -21.11 -14.87
N SER A 195 -7.49 -20.78 -14.58
CA SER A 195 -7.05 -19.43 -14.21
C SER A 195 -7.09 -18.46 -15.40
N GLY A 196 -7.23 -18.96 -16.64
CA GLY A 196 -7.40 -18.15 -17.84
C GLY A 196 -6.14 -17.91 -18.66
N PHE A 197 -5.09 -18.73 -18.48
CA PHE A 197 -3.96 -18.79 -19.41
C PHE A 197 -4.42 -19.34 -20.78
N GLU A 198 -3.81 -18.83 -21.84
CA GLU A 198 -4.04 -19.31 -23.21
C GLU A 198 -2.71 -19.65 -23.87
N MET A 199 -2.75 -20.55 -24.85
CA MET A 199 -1.58 -20.88 -25.67
C MET A 199 -1.14 -19.64 -26.44
N GLY A 200 0.16 -19.40 -26.52
CA GLY A 200 0.71 -18.20 -27.16
C GLY A 200 0.77 -16.97 -26.28
N ASP A 201 0.26 -17.04 -25.04
CA ASP A 201 0.54 -16.00 -24.02
C ASP A 201 2.03 -15.96 -23.76
N TYR A 202 2.64 -14.78 -23.64
CA TYR A 202 4.04 -14.67 -23.22
C TYR A 202 4.19 -13.94 -21.88
N ILE A 203 5.12 -14.45 -21.07
CA ILE A 203 5.40 -13.90 -19.75
C ILE A 203 6.31 -12.69 -19.93
N SER A 204 5.83 -11.51 -19.53
CA SER A 204 6.58 -10.25 -19.63
C SER A 204 7.31 -9.89 -18.33
N GLU A 205 6.76 -10.25 -17.19
CA GLU A 205 7.40 -10.03 -15.89
C GLU A 205 7.08 -11.18 -14.95
N LEU A 206 8.09 -11.58 -14.16
CA LEU A 206 7.94 -12.53 -13.07
C LEU A 206 8.31 -11.85 -11.76
N LYS A 207 7.43 -11.98 -10.78
CA LYS A 207 7.62 -11.45 -9.43
C LYS A 207 7.46 -12.58 -8.43
N ILE A 208 8.49 -12.78 -7.61
CA ILE A 208 8.49 -13.79 -6.54
C ILE A 208 8.48 -13.08 -5.20
N GLU A 209 7.69 -13.57 -4.26
CA GLU A 209 7.63 -13.03 -2.91
C GLU A 209 9.00 -13.08 -2.21
N ASN A 210 9.38 -11.97 -1.59
CA ASN A 210 10.68 -11.83 -0.91
C ASN A 210 10.63 -12.50 0.46
N SER A 211 11.29 -13.65 0.61
CA SER A 211 11.36 -14.40 1.89
C SER A 211 12.14 -13.68 2.98
N ASN A 212 13.06 -12.78 2.62
CA ASN A 212 13.86 -12.04 3.60
C ASN A 212 13.14 -10.78 4.10
N ARG A 213 11.87 -10.60 3.73
CA ARG A 213 11.08 -9.46 4.17
C ARG A 213 10.65 -9.65 5.62
N PRO A 214 11.03 -8.72 6.53
CA PRO A 214 10.56 -8.78 7.90
C PRO A 214 9.05 -8.53 7.97
N SER A 215 8.42 -8.98 9.06
CA SER A 215 7.01 -8.71 9.28
C SER A 215 6.76 -7.20 9.38
N LYS A 216 5.63 -6.72 8.86
CA LYS A 216 5.24 -5.31 8.94
C LYS A 216 5.13 -4.78 10.37
N GLY A 217 4.91 -5.67 11.34
CA GLY A 217 4.82 -5.35 12.76
C GLY A 217 6.08 -4.71 13.34
N ILE A 218 7.25 -4.86 12.69
CA ILE A 218 8.50 -4.27 13.15
C ILE A 218 8.50 -2.72 13.02
N ILE A 219 7.67 -2.17 12.16
CA ILE A 219 7.56 -0.73 11.94
C ILE A 219 6.89 -0.03 13.13
N TYR A 220 5.90 -0.67 13.77
CA TYR A 220 5.15 -0.06 14.85
C TYR A 220 6.02 0.35 16.07
N PRO A 221 6.86 -0.53 16.65
CA PRO A 221 7.70 -0.13 17.78
C PRO A 221 8.70 0.96 17.40
N ILE A 222 9.24 0.96 16.18
CA ILE A 222 10.15 2.01 15.70
C ILE A 222 9.41 3.35 15.61
N ALA A 223 8.21 3.38 15.02
CA ALA A 223 7.41 4.59 14.90
C ALA A 223 6.99 5.14 16.29
N ILE A 224 6.59 4.25 17.20
CA ILE A 224 6.23 4.64 18.57
C ILE A 224 7.44 5.20 19.33
N LEU A 225 8.61 4.57 19.20
CA LEU A 225 9.85 5.06 19.83
C LEU A 225 10.20 6.46 19.32
N LEU A 226 10.15 6.68 18.01
CA LEU A 226 10.39 8.00 17.41
C LEU A 226 9.37 9.03 17.92
N PHE A 227 8.09 8.66 18.00
CA PHE A 227 7.06 9.53 18.53
C PHE A 227 7.33 9.94 19.99
N LEU A 228 7.73 8.98 20.84
CA LEU A 228 8.06 9.25 22.24
C LEU A 228 9.28 10.20 22.36
N ILE A 229 10.32 9.98 21.56
CA ILE A 229 11.52 10.82 21.57
C ILE A 229 11.17 12.25 21.18
N PHE A 230 10.55 12.44 20.01
CA PHE A 230 10.23 13.79 19.51
C PHE A 230 9.11 14.46 20.29
N GLY A 231 8.13 13.70 20.78
CA GLY A 231 7.10 14.17 21.68
C GLY A 231 7.68 14.68 23.00
N TYR A 232 8.65 13.96 23.59
CA TYR A 232 9.35 14.38 24.77
C TYR A 232 10.17 15.67 24.57
N PHE A 233 10.89 15.79 23.44
CA PHE A 233 11.61 17.02 23.12
C PHE A 233 10.66 18.21 22.95
N ASN A 234 9.52 18.02 22.32
CA ASN A 234 8.50 19.05 22.17
C ASN A 234 7.92 19.45 23.54
N TYR A 235 7.62 18.46 24.41
CA TYR A 235 7.13 18.71 25.78
C TYR A 235 8.14 19.47 26.61
N ARG A 236 9.41 19.03 26.63
CA ARG A 236 10.47 19.68 27.44
C ARG A 236 10.67 21.16 27.09
N ARG A 237 10.50 21.53 25.84
CA ARG A 237 10.61 22.92 25.37
C ARG A 237 9.57 23.86 25.97
N LYS A 238 8.44 23.35 26.47
CA LYS A 238 7.41 24.13 27.16
C LYS A 238 7.88 24.57 28.57
N ASN A 239 8.74 23.76 29.15
CA ASN A 239 9.16 23.94 30.55
C ASN A 239 10.49 24.71 30.66
N ASN A 240 11.07 25.11 29.56
CA ASN A 240 12.21 26.05 29.47
C ASN A 240 11.77 27.32 28.72
#